data_985737d777e0ab5c71ec6f10e7247e52
#
_entry.id   985737d777e0ab5c71ec6f10e7247e52
#
_cell.length_a   1.000
_cell.length_b   1.000
_cell.length_c   1.000
_cell.angle_alpha   90.00
_cell.angle_beta   90.00
_cell.angle_gamma   90.00
#
_symmetry.space_group_name_H-M   'P 1'
#
loop_
_entity.id
_entity.type
_entity.pdbx_description
1 polymer ?
#
loop_
_entity_poly.entity_id
_entity_poly.type
_entity_poly.pdbx_seq_one_letter_code
_entity_poly.pdbx_strand_id
1 'polypeptide(L)'
;MAKQTFTTGQVLTAQQLSDLQKNGYNQTVNQKTASYVLVATDVGTRIEMNSTSATTLTVNTGLFAAGDTVFLSNINSGSCVVTAGTATVSKFSTASLTLSQYQGAYLYFVSTGVAILYSDSAGASTPLTTKGDLFGYDTANARVPIGTNNQVLTADSTASLGLK
;
A
#
# COMPACT_ATOMS: atom_id res chain seq x y z
N MET A 1 19.75 -0.93 2.67
CA MET A 1 21.24 -0.80 2.60
C MET A 1 21.59 0.66 2.84
N ALA A 2 22.50 0.96 3.77
CA ALA A 2 22.89 2.34 4.04
C ALA A 2 23.53 2.98 2.81
N LYS A 3 23.26 4.27 2.57
CA LYS A 3 23.95 5.05 1.54
C LYS A 3 25.45 4.95 1.73
N GLN A 4 26.16 4.51 0.70
CA GLN A 4 27.63 4.51 0.74
C GLN A 4 28.14 5.93 0.44
N THR A 5 29.09 6.39 1.24
CA THR A 5 29.79 7.66 0.99
C THR A 5 31.15 7.32 0.38
N PHE A 6 31.43 7.89 -0.78
CA PHE A 6 32.72 7.73 -1.47
C PHE A 6 33.58 8.97 -1.26
N THR A 7 34.88 8.77 -1.08
CA THR A 7 35.86 9.85 -0.93
C THR A 7 36.70 9.99 -2.21
N THR A 8 37.21 11.19 -2.48
CA THR A 8 38.07 11.42 -3.64
C THR A 8 39.29 10.51 -3.61
N GLY A 9 39.58 9.80 -4.70
CA GLY A 9 40.68 8.85 -4.83
C GLY A 9 40.41 7.44 -4.26
N GLN A 10 39.20 7.16 -3.75
CA GLN A 10 38.82 5.83 -3.30
C GLN A 10 38.71 4.86 -4.49
N VAL A 11 39.36 3.70 -4.37
CA VAL A 11 39.20 2.59 -5.32
C VAL A 11 37.99 1.78 -4.86
N LEU A 12 37.00 1.63 -5.76
CA LEU A 12 35.80 0.85 -5.48
C LEU A 12 36.13 -0.65 -5.50
N THR A 13 35.66 -1.36 -4.50
CA THR A 13 35.74 -2.82 -4.48
C THR A 13 34.67 -3.43 -5.40
N ALA A 14 34.89 -4.66 -5.86
CA ALA A 14 33.88 -5.40 -6.62
C ALA A 14 32.54 -5.54 -5.86
N GLN A 15 32.61 -5.69 -4.53
CA GLN A 15 31.43 -5.76 -3.67
C GLN A 15 30.65 -4.43 -3.67
N GLN A 16 31.33 -3.29 -3.56
CA GLN A 16 30.68 -1.97 -3.63
C GLN A 16 29.98 -1.73 -4.96
N LEU A 17 30.59 -2.16 -6.07
CA LEU A 17 29.98 -2.07 -7.40
C LEU A 17 28.78 -3.00 -7.52
N SER A 18 28.88 -4.24 -7.03
CA SER A 18 27.78 -5.19 -7.01
C SER A 18 26.59 -4.68 -6.17
N ASP A 19 26.86 -4.06 -5.04
CA ASP A 19 25.82 -3.48 -4.19
C ASP A 19 25.16 -2.26 -4.85
N LEU A 20 25.92 -1.47 -5.59
CA LEU A 20 25.38 -0.36 -6.37
C LEU A 20 24.44 -0.85 -7.50
N GLN A 21 24.82 -1.93 -8.20
CA GLN A 21 23.96 -2.55 -9.23
C GLN A 21 22.67 -3.11 -8.66
N LYS A 22 22.72 -3.75 -7.47
CA LYS A 22 21.53 -4.31 -6.81
C LYS A 22 20.52 -3.25 -6.40
N ASN A 23 20.94 -2.03 -6.14
CA ASN A 23 20.05 -0.95 -5.70
C ASN A 23 19.10 -0.42 -6.80
N GLY A 24 19.34 -0.74 -8.07
CA GLY A 24 18.49 -0.29 -9.17
C GLY A 24 17.22 -1.12 -9.33
N TYR A 25 17.38 -2.39 -9.69
CA TYR A 25 16.25 -3.25 -10.11
C TYR A 25 16.20 -4.59 -9.38
N ASN A 26 17.22 -4.96 -8.61
CA ASN A 26 17.28 -6.21 -7.87
C ASN A 26 17.30 -5.94 -6.35
N GLN A 27 16.14 -5.61 -5.81
CA GLN A 27 16.00 -5.34 -4.37
C GLN A 27 16.18 -6.64 -3.57
N THR A 28 16.83 -6.54 -2.43
CA THR A 28 16.86 -7.63 -1.47
C THR A 28 15.44 -7.89 -0.95
N VAL A 29 14.96 -9.11 -1.12
CA VAL A 29 13.66 -9.54 -0.60
C VAL A 29 13.82 -10.10 0.80
N ASN A 30 13.03 -9.55 1.73
CA ASN A 30 12.93 -10.00 3.11
C ASN A 30 11.52 -10.59 3.32
N GLN A 31 11.36 -11.90 3.11
CA GLN A 31 10.06 -12.55 3.20
C GLN A 31 9.67 -12.80 4.67
N LYS A 32 8.39 -12.55 4.99
CA LYS A 32 7.78 -12.73 6.31
C LYS A 32 6.49 -13.52 6.21
N THR A 33 6.35 -14.50 7.09
CA THR A 33 5.16 -15.36 7.19
C THR A 33 4.29 -15.05 8.40
N ALA A 34 4.65 -14.02 9.18
CA ALA A 34 3.94 -13.54 10.37
C ALA A 34 4.04 -12.02 10.45
N SER A 35 3.32 -11.42 11.39
CA SER A 35 3.44 -9.98 11.69
C SER A 35 4.88 -9.57 11.94
N TYR A 36 5.27 -8.41 11.43
CA TYR A 36 6.66 -7.97 11.44
C TYR A 36 6.78 -6.51 11.90
N VAL A 37 7.81 -6.23 12.67
CA VAL A 37 8.20 -4.87 13.03
C VAL A 37 9.41 -4.50 12.20
N LEU A 38 9.35 -3.39 11.46
CA LEU A 38 10.47 -2.92 10.63
C LEU A 38 11.70 -2.66 11.48
N VAL A 39 12.86 -2.93 10.90
CA VAL A 39 14.18 -2.66 11.49
C VAL A 39 15.02 -1.79 10.56
N ALA A 40 16.05 -1.13 11.06
CA ALA A 40 16.85 -0.17 10.29
C ALA A 40 17.49 -0.76 9.01
N THR A 41 17.77 -2.07 9.00
CA THR A 41 18.34 -2.76 7.84
C THR A 41 17.35 -3.00 6.71
N ASP A 42 16.06 -2.72 6.90
CA ASP A 42 15.02 -2.86 5.87
C ASP A 42 15.03 -1.69 4.86
N VAL A 43 15.82 -0.66 5.09
CA VAL A 43 15.94 0.48 4.16
C VAL A 43 16.35 0.00 2.77
N GLY A 44 15.60 0.42 1.75
CA GLY A 44 15.86 0.06 0.34
C GLY A 44 15.57 -1.41 0.00
N THR A 45 15.03 -2.20 0.93
CA THR A 45 14.64 -3.59 0.68
C THR A 45 13.16 -3.73 0.38
N ARG A 46 12.76 -4.91 -0.05
CA ARG A 46 11.36 -5.31 -0.20
C ARG A 46 10.96 -6.26 0.91
N ILE A 47 10.02 -5.84 1.74
CA ILE A 47 9.37 -6.73 2.70
C ILE A 47 8.22 -7.43 1.96
N GLU A 48 8.31 -8.74 1.85
CA GLU A 48 7.34 -9.58 1.16
C GLU A 48 6.53 -10.37 2.20
N MET A 49 5.27 -10.02 2.36
CA MET A 49 4.37 -10.71 3.28
C MET A 49 3.78 -11.95 2.59
N ASN A 50 4.04 -13.12 3.18
CA ASN A 50 3.62 -14.42 2.64
C ASN A 50 2.89 -15.22 3.73
N SER A 51 1.69 -14.80 4.11
CA SER A 51 0.87 -15.44 5.13
C SER A 51 -0.55 -15.67 4.63
N THR A 52 -1.14 -16.80 4.95
CA THR A 52 -2.56 -17.07 4.73
C THR A 52 -3.45 -16.41 5.78
N SER A 53 -2.88 -16.02 6.92
CA SER A 53 -3.57 -15.30 8.00
C SER A 53 -3.31 -13.81 7.91
N ALA A 54 -4.21 -13.00 8.43
CA ALA A 54 -4.02 -11.56 8.53
C ALA A 54 -2.77 -11.23 9.37
N THR A 55 -1.98 -10.27 8.89
CA THR A 55 -0.73 -9.84 9.51
C THR A 55 -0.67 -8.32 9.66
N THR A 56 0.23 -7.84 10.50
CA THR A 56 0.55 -6.43 10.65
C THR A 56 2.03 -6.18 10.35
N LEU A 57 2.30 -5.03 9.74
CA LEU A 57 3.64 -4.49 9.58
C LEU A 57 3.73 -3.19 10.37
N THR A 58 4.52 -3.21 11.43
CA THR A 58 4.60 -2.09 12.39
C THR A 58 5.79 -1.19 12.10
N VAL A 59 5.56 0.12 12.14
CA VAL A 59 6.56 1.17 11.87
C VAL A 59 6.88 1.93 13.15
N ASN A 60 8.15 1.91 13.57
CA ASN A 60 8.64 2.64 14.74
C ASN A 60 9.51 3.84 14.33
N THR A 61 9.63 4.81 15.24
CA THR A 61 10.52 5.98 15.09
C THR A 61 11.99 5.60 15.20
N GLY A 62 12.88 6.44 14.66
CA GLY A 62 14.33 6.33 14.86
C GLY A 62 15.02 5.27 14.01
N LEU A 63 14.30 4.56 13.16
CA LEU A 63 14.86 3.48 12.32
C LEU A 63 15.33 3.99 10.95
N PHE A 64 14.69 5.01 10.42
CA PHE A 64 14.90 5.51 9.07
C PHE A 64 15.10 7.02 9.08
N ALA A 65 15.83 7.53 8.09
CA ALA A 65 16.05 8.95 7.88
C ALA A 65 15.08 9.52 6.83
N ALA A 66 15.01 10.86 6.73
CA ALA A 66 14.29 11.50 5.65
C ALA A 66 14.85 11.08 4.27
N GLY A 67 13.97 10.69 3.37
CA GLY A 67 14.31 10.19 2.03
C GLY A 67 14.49 8.68 1.94
N ASP A 68 14.52 7.96 3.06
CA ASP A 68 14.56 6.50 3.04
C ASP A 68 13.24 5.92 2.52
N THR A 69 13.32 4.74 1.94
CA THR A 69 12.17 4.03 1.38
C THR A 69 12.24 2.54 1.71
N VAL A 70 11.10 1.96 2.07
CA VAL A 70 10.92 0.52 2.22
C VAL A 70 9.81 0.07 1.29
N PHE A 71 10.08 -0.94 0.44
CA PHE A 71 9.09 -1.50 -0.46
C PHE A 71 8.35 -2.64 0.22
N LEU A 72 7.06 -2.74 -0.07
CA LEU A 72 6.15 -3.72 0.52
C LEU A 72 5.45 -4.50 -0.58
N SER A 73 5.23 -5.77 -0.37
CA SER A 73 4.35 -6.59 -1.20
C SER A 73 3.65 -7.64 -0.33
N ASN A 74 2.40 -7.93 -0.66
CA ASN A 74 1.67 -9.05 -0.07
C ASN A 74 1.38 -10.07 -1.16
N ILE A 75 1.98 -11.26 -1.05
CA ILE A 75 1.89 -12.30 -2.09
C ILE A 75 0.92 -13.43 -1.72
N ASN A 76 0.32 -13.39 -0.53
CA ASN A 76 -0.58 -14.46 -0.08
C ASN A 76 -1.96 -13.92 0.32
N SER A 77 -2.90 -14.82 0.59
CA SER A 77 -4.32 -14.52 0.79
C SER A 77 -4.64 -13.76 2.08
N GLY A 78 -3.79 -13.85 3.11
CA GLY A 78 -3.96 -13.04 4.32
C GLY A 78 -3.64 -11.58 4.05
N SER A 79 -4.49 -10.66 4.49
CA SER A 79 -4.23 -9.24 4.36
C SER A 79 -3.07 -8.79 5.26
N CYS A 80 -2.30 -7.79 4.80
CA CYS A 80 -1.27 -7.14 5.63
C CYS A 80 -1.68 -5.70 5.91
N VAL A 81 -1.78 -5.33 7.17
CA VAL A 81 -2.08 -3.95 7.60
C VAL A 81 -0.79 -3.26 8.02
N VAL A 82 -0.48 -2.13 7.40
CA VAL A 82 0.62 -1.26 7.85
C VAL A 82 0.13 -0.42 9.02
N THR A 83 0.75 -0.57 10.17
CA THR A 83 0.34 0.08 11.42
C THR A 83 1.42 1.00 11.97
N ALA A 84 0.97 2.10 12.56
CA ALA A 84 1.82 2.95 13.37
C ALA A 84 2.16 2.22 14.69
N GLY A 85 3.45 2.10 14.96
CA GLY A 85 3.95 1.77 16.31
C GLY A 85 4.22 3.07 17.06
N THR A 86 5.48 3.46 17.13
CA THR A 86 5.86 4.78 17.69
C THR A 86 5.98 5.88 16.63
N ALA A 87 6.05 5.52 15.33
CA ALA A 87 6.04 6.49 14.23
C ALA A 87 4.61 6.91 13.86
N THR A 88 4.47 8.04 13.17
CA THR A 88 3.24 8.40 12.48
C THR A 88 3.28 7.80 11.08
N VAL A 89 2.25 7.05 10.70
CA VAL A 89 2.08 6.51 9.36
C VAL A 89 0.84 7.13 8.74
N SER A 90 1.04 7.93 7.70
CA SER A 90 -0.04 8.52 6.91
C SER A 90 -0.15 7.76 5.58
N LYS A 91 -1.30 7.83 4.95
CA LYS A 91 -1.50 7.31 3.60
C LYS A 91 -1.58 8.45 2.59
N PHE A 92 -1.04 8.22 1.39
CA PHE A 92 -1.15 9.20 0.31
C PHE A 92 -2.55 9.15 -0.30
N SER A 93 -3.29 10.27 -0.21
CA SER A 93 -4.62 10.40 -0.81
C SER A 93 -5.56 9.21 -0.53
N THR A 94 -5.96 8.48 -1.56
CA THR A 94 -6.87 7.33 -1.50
C THR A 94 -6.18 6.00 -1.20
N ALA A 95 -4.86 5.98 -0.97
CA ALA A 95 -4.12 4.76 -0.66
C ALA A 95 -4.72 4.04 0.56
N SER A 96 -4.60 2.71 0.57
CA SER A 96 -5.02 1.87 1.70
C SER A 96 -3.82 1.51 2.57
N LEU A 97 -3.99 1.53 3.89
CA LEU A 97 -2.99 0.95 4.81
C LEU A 97 -3.05 -0.58 4.83
N THR A 98 -4.08 -1.18 4.22
CA THR A 98 -4.22 -2.63 4.10
C THR A 98 -3.84 -3.07 2.70
N LEU A 99 -2.91 -4.02 2.61
CA LEU A 99 -2.50 -4.68 1.38
C LEU A 99 -3.21 -6.02 1.28
N SER A 100 -4.05 -6.17 0.28
CA SER A 100 -4.66 -7.46 -0.11
C SER A 100 -3.63 -8.29 -0.90
N GLN A 101 -3.98 -9.53 -1.24
CA GLN A 101 -3.13 -10.39 -2.05
C GLN A 101 -2.73 -9.70 -3.37
N TYR A 102 -1.45 -9.82 -3.73
CA TYR A 102 -0.81 -9.23 -4.92
C TYR A 102 -0.80 -7.70 -4.98
N GLN A 103 -1.08 -7.04 -3.86
CA GLN A 103 -0.89 -5.59 -3.76
C GLN A 103 0.54 -5.26 -3.29
N GLY A 104 1.03 -4.15 -3.82
CA GLY A 104 2.31 -3.57 -3.45
C GLY A 104 2.14 -2.15 -2.90
N ALA A 105 3.14 -1.71 -2.18
CA ALA A 105 3.24 -0.36 -1.65
C ALA A 105 4.69 0.02 -1.43
N TYR A 106 4.94 1.29 -1.13
CA TYR A 106 6.19 1.69 -0.51
C TYR A 106 5.94 2.72 0.59
N LEU A 107 6.73 2.61 1.65
CA LEU A 107 6.82 3.60 2.70
C LEU A 107 7.93 4.58 2.34
N TYR A 108 7.61 5.86 2.28
CA TYR A 108 8.57 6.95 2.15
C TYR A 108 8.67 7.68 3.48
N PHE A 109 9.87 7.83 4.01
CA PHE A 109 10.12 8.49 5.28
C PHE A 109 10.41 9.97 5.07
N VAL A 110 9.51 10.83 5.57
CA VAL A 110 9.66 12.30 5.53
C VAL A 110 10.58 12.78 6.64
N SER A 111 10.64 12.03 7.72
CA SER A 111 11.54 12.24 8.87
C SER A 111 11.74 10.93 9.62
N THR A 112 12.54 10.94 10.68
CA THR A 112 12.77 9.78 11.54
C THR A 112 11.52 9.26 12.26
N GLY A 113 10.46 10.05 12.31
CA GLY A 113 9.21 9.71 13.01
C GLY A 113 7.95 9.74 12.13
N VAL A 114 8.06 10.07 10.85
CA VAL A 114 6.91 10.21 9.95
C VAL A 114 7.14 9.49 8.64
N ALA A 115 6.24 8.60 8.29
CA ALA A 115 6.20 7.89 7.02
C ALA A 115 4.90 8.12 6.27
N ILE A 116 4.96 8.14 4.95
CA ILE A 116 3.81 8.16 4.05
C ILE A 116 3.78 6.85 3.28
N LEU A 117 2.67 6.15 3.32
CA LEU A 117 2.44 4.96 2.52
C LEU A 117 1.85 5.34 1.17
N TYR A 118 2.52 4.94 0.12
CA TYR A 118 2.03 4.98 -1.26
C TYR A 118 1.68 3.56 -1.66
N SER A 119 0.42 3.30 -1.91
CA SER A 119 -0.06 2.01 -2.42
C SER A 119 -0.99 2.27 -3.59
N ASP A 120 -1.12 1.28 -4.45
CA ASP A 120 -2.23 1.28 -5.40
C ASP A 120 -3.53 1.35 -4.59
N SER A 121 -4.36 2.34 -4.88
CA SER A 121 -5.72 2.31 -4.36
C SER A 121 -6.38 1.06 -4.96
N ALA A 122 -6.95 0.21 -4.13
CA ALA A 122 -7.96 -0.70 -4.64
C ALA A 122 -8.91 0.17 -5.46
N GLY A 123 -8.99 -0.07 -6.76
CA GLY A 123 -9.89 0.68 -7.63
C GLY A 123 -11.22 0.80 -6.91
N ALA A 124 -11.83 1.97 -6.94
CA ALA A 124 -13.10 2.18 -6.25
C ALA A 124 -14.01 1.00 -6.61
N SER A 125 -14.30 0.15 -5.63
CA SER A 125 -15.18 -0.99 -5.87
C SER A 125 -16.50 -0.41 -6.32
N THR A 126 -16.95 -0.78 -7.50
CA THR A 126 -18.28 -0.38 -7.95
C THR A 126 -19.27 -0.94 -6.94
N PRO A 127 -20.24 -0.15 -6.45
CA PRO A 127 -21.25 -0.64 -5.52
C PRO A 127 -22.22 -1.65 -6.18
N LEU A 128 -22.03 -1.94 -7.47
CA LEU A 128 -22.88 -2.85 -8.23
C LEU A 128 -22.63 -4.29 -7.81
N THR A 129 -23.67 -5.00 -7.40
CA THR A 129 -23.58 -6.38 -6.89
C THR A 129 -24.40 -7.39 -7.66
N THR A 130 -25.33 -6.93 -8.50
CA THR A 130 -26.28 -7.78 -9.23
C THR A 130 -26.36 -7.35 -10.70
N LYS A 131 -26.55 -8.32 -11.59
CA LYS A 131 -26.76 -8.05 -13.00
C LYS A 131 -27.96 -7.11 -13.20
N GLY A 132 -27.76 -6.01 -13.89
CA GLY A 132 -28.79 -5.00 -14.17
C GLY A 132 -28.80 -3.83 -13.20
N ASP A 133 -27.99 -3.85 -12.12
CA ASP A 133 -27.82 -2.68 -11.27
C ASP A 133 -27.26 -1.50 -12.06
N LEU A 134 -27.68 -0.30 -11.69
CA LEU A 134 -27.17 0.95 -12.24
C LEU A 134 -26.30 1.67 -11.23
N PHE A 135 -25.38 2.47 -11.75
CA PHE A 135 -24.49 3.31 -10.97
C PHE A 135 -25.14 4.69 -10.81
N GLY A 136 -25.39 5.09 -9.58
CA GLY A 136 -25.94 6.39 -9.24
C GLY A 136 -24.98 7.20 -8.39
N TYR A 137 -25.21 8.48 -8.29
CA TYR A 137 -24.44 9.41 -7.46
C TYR A 137 -25.42 10.35 -6.72
N ASP A 138 -25.20 10.46 -5.40
CA ASP A 138 -25.77 11.51 -4.55
C ASP A 138 -24.60 12.27 -3.91
N THR A 139 -24.33 12.10 -2.65
CA THR A 139 -23.12 12.59 -1.97
C THR A 139 -21.92 11.66 -2.14
N ALA A 140 -22.16 10.42 -2.53
CA ALA A 140 -21.19 9.38 -2.84
C ALA A 140 -21.72 8.47 -3.95
N ASN A 141 -20.82 7.68 -4.54
CA ASN A 141 -21.18 6.65 -5.49
C ASN A 141 -22.08 5.61 -4.80
N ALA A 142 -23.21 5.31 -5.38
CA ALA A 142 -24.18 4.40 -4.84
C ALA A 142 -24.78 3.47 -5.92
N ARG A 143 -25.38 2.40 -5.46
CA ARG A 143 -26.08 1.44 -6.30
C ARG A 143 -27.55 1.79 -6.39
N VAL A 144 -28.07 1.83 -7.61
CA VAL A 144 -29.51 1.74 -7.88
C VAL A 144 -29.80 0.27 -8.19
N PRO A 145 -30.42 -0.49 -7.26
CA PRO A 145 -30.66 -1.92 -7.48
C PRO A 145 -31.64 -2.16 -8.60
N ILE A 146 -31.48 -3.27 -9.30
CA ILE A 146 -32.50 -3.70 -10.26
C ILE A 146 -33.82 -3.98 -9.51
N GLY A 147 -34.90 -3.47 -10.04
CA GLY A 147 -36.25 -3.75 -9.53
C GLY A 147 -36.74 -5.15 -9.90
N THR A 148 -38.03 -5.40 -9.65
CA THR A 148 -38.70 -6.64 -10.09
C THR A 148 -39.17 -6.52 -11.54
N ASN A 149 -39.57 -7.64 -12.15
CA ASN A 149 -40.07 -7.67 -13.52
C ASN A 149 -41.21 -6.65 -13.75
N ASN A 150 -41.16 -5.97 -14.86
CA ASN A 150 -42.15 -4.95 -15.28
C ASN A 150 -42.06 -3.60 -14.54
N GLN A 151 -41.04 -3.39 -13.70
CA GLN A 151 -40.75 -2.05 -13.18
C GLN A 151 -39.96 -1.21 -14.19
N VAL A 152 -40.25 0.06 -14.22
CA VAL A 152 -39.56 1.06 -15.05
C VAL A 152 -38.87 2.04 -14.12
N LEU A 153 -37.59 2.29 -14.37
CA LEU A 153 -36.83 3.30 -13.63
C LEU A 153 -37.34 4.69 -14.05
N THR A 154 -37.77 5.48 -13.08
CA THR A 154 -38.28 6.83 -13.30
C THR A 154 -37.44 7.88 -12.56
N ALA A 155 -37.42 9.09 -13.09
CA ALA A 155 -36.82 10.22 -12.36
C ALA A 155 -37.70 10.61 -11.17
N ASP A 156 -37.08 10.75 -9.99
CA ASP A 156 -37.76 11.19 -8.77
C ASP A 156 -36.80 12.10 -7.96
N SER A 157 -37.07 13.39 -8.00
CA SER A 157 -36.25 14.38 -7.30
C SER A 157 -36.30 14.25 -5.76
N THR A 158 -37.22 13.44 -5.22
CA THR A 158 -37.32 13.18 -3.77
C THR A 158 -36.52 11.92 -3.35
N ALA A 159 -36.13 11.07 -4.29
CA ALA A 159 -35.26 9.94 -4.02
C ALA A 159 -33.79 10.38 -3.92
N SER A 160 -33.04 9.81 -3.01
CA SER A 160 -31.64 10.20 -2.74
C SER A 160 -30.74 10.12 -3.97
N LEU A 161 -30.98 9.17 -4.88
CA LEU A 161 -30.25 9.02 -6.14
C LEU A 161 -30.96 9.70 -7.33
N GLY A 162 -32.04 10.42 -7.10
CA GLY A 162 -32.84 11.05 -8.16
C GLY A 162 -33.63 10.07 -9.03
N LEU A 163 -33.65 8.80 -8.68
CA LEU A 163 -34.24 7.68 -9.42
C LEU A 163 -34.98 6.73 -8.49
N LYS A 164 -36.08 6.16 -8.94
CA LYS A 164 -36.82 5.07 -8.29
C LYS A 164 -37.49 4.13 -9.28
#